data_ba414e09a92fb6d41f0b329fb8d60fcb
#
_entry.id   ba414e09a92fb6d41f0b329fb8d60fcb
#
_cell.length_a   1.000
_cell.length_b   1.000
_cell.length_c   1.000
_cell.angle_alpha   90.00
_cell.angle_beta   90.00
_cell.angle_gamma   90.00
#
_symmetry.space_group_name_H-M   'P 1'
#
loop_
_entity.id
_entity.type
_entity.pdbx_description
1 polymer ?
#
loop_
_entity_poly.entity_id
_entity_poly.type
_entity_poly.pdbx_seq_one_letter_code
_entity_poly.pdbx_strand_id
1 'polypeptide(L)'
;NTGSQTLTISSVSFSGVNAGDFSTNLAPTTIGPLSSQNFNLDYSASTTGSVSAILSIGNDDDDENPYVININAVGTDNVATEPSSNPSSLSFPNVKPYTLSGEYQDGVNAEKYLVLWKNGSPITESPSDANTYRRGDYIGDAKVAYVGSGTSFTPRGIIANQNYYFKVFAFNGSNGFENYLQGNPAEGQITSLGSQVGNYYNGISTSNSDLVSDLTALINPHNYITYFLYKTTLMSQFEVKDTINGQSYVTCCYSGENKVFNDPFDWSDNDFSREHTYAHSWMPTFPCSDPEQEEYSDQHNLYPANLPNANSPRSNLPLADITGNTIFNYLEGSVGYNDDGQLVYEPRASHKGNAARALMYMSTCYNGIGGLNWGIPSNQSQETLRTWHFNDVPDNYEIARHEYIYNLQGNRNPFIDSIDFACFIDFYQMTYDTDLCGNIGLLEQMESNFSVFPIPAKNEIYAQINGLNIKSYSLTNSSGQTLINVTNTDAPVVMINTSALSSGTYILTVLTDKGVLDKKVSIE
;
A
#
# COMPACT_ATOMS: atom_id res chain seq x y z
N ASN A 1 2.03 -29.59 -29.49
CA ASN A 1 3.02 -29.95 -30.49
C ASN A 1 4.03 -28.80 -30.69
N THR A 2 5.24 -28.96 -30.20
CA THR A 2 6.34 -27.99 -30.37
C THR A 2 7.22 -28.33 -31.59
N GLY A 3 6.98 -29.49 -32.21
CA GLY A 3 7.74 -29.97 -33.34
C GLY A 3 7.38 -29.31 -34.67
N SER A 4 8.18 -29.63 -35.70
CA SER A 4 7.97 -29.14 -37.08
C SER A 4 7.09 -30.07 -37.94
N GLN A 5 6.70 -31.22 -37.40
CA GLN A 5 5.80 -32.18 -38.05
C GLN A 5 4.40 -32.14 -37.39
N THR A 6 3.39 -32.62 -38.10
CA THR A 6 2.06 -32.80 -37.52
C THR A 6 2.09 -33.97 -36.55
N LEU A 7 1.60 -33.77 -35.34
CA LEU A 7 1.43 -34.81 -34.33
C LEU A 7 0.05 -35.44 -34.51
N THR A 8 0.00 -36.78 -34.65
CA THR A 8 -1.23 -37.53 -34.75
C THR A 8 -1.56 -38.23 -33.44
N ILE A 9 -2.65 -37.85 -32.78
CA ILE A 9 -3.19 -38.56 -31.63
C ILE A 9 -4.04 -39.72 -32.15
N SER A 10 -3.61 -40.95 -31.85
CA SER A 10 -4.22 -42.19 -32.35
C SER A 10 -5.20 -42.82 -31.36
N SER A 11 -4.96 -42.65 -30.05
CA SER A 11 -5.83 -43.21 -29.01
C SER A 11 -5.78 -42.36 -27.73
N VAL A 12 -6.87 -42.42 -26.95
CA VAL A 12 -6.96 -41.80 -25.64
C VAL A 12 -7.61 -42.80 -24.69
N SER A 13 -6.97 -43.13 -23.59
CA SER A 13 -7.48 -44.13 -22.64
C SER A 13 -7.10 -43.78 -21.21
N PHE A 14 -7.95 -44.19 -20.27
CA PHE A 14 -7.66 -44.15 -18.84
C PHE A 14 -7.36 -45.57 -18.35
N SER A 15 -6.42 -45.64 -17.38
CA SER A 15 -6.07 -46.88 -16.69
C SER A 15 -5.85 -46.63 -15.19
N GLY A 16 -5.80 -47.73 -14.41
CA GLY A 16 -5.72 -47.65 -12.94
C GLY A 16 -7.05 -47.98 -12.28
N VAL A 17 -7.02 -48.11 -10.93
CA VAL A 17 -8.18 -48.57 -10.14
C VAL A 17 -9.39 -47.65 -10.30
N ASN A 18 -9.17 -46.38 -10.43
CA ASN A 18 -10.21 -45.35 -10.53
C ASN A 18 -10.38 -44.77 -11.94
N ALA A 19 -9.95 -45.51 -12.96
CA ALA A 19 -10.02 -45.07 -14.37
C ALA A 19 -11.44 -44.68 -14.82
N GLY A 20 -12.45 -45.37 -14.27
CA GLY A 20 -13.88 -45.12 -14.60
C GLY A 20 -14.42 -43.80 -14.02
N ASP A 21 -13.73 -43.17 -13.10
CA ASP A 21 -14.14 -41.88 -12.50
C ASP A 21 -13.71 -40.67 -13.35
N PHE A 22 -12.91 -40.90 -14.40
CA PHE A 22 -12.38 -39.84 -15.26
C PHE A 22 -12.90 -39.97 -16.68
N SER A 23 -13.20 -38.85 -17.30
CA SER A 23 -13.55 -38.76 -18.71
C SER A 23 -12.90 -37.54 -19.36
N THR A 24 -12.83 -37.55 -20.69
CA THR A 24 -12.27 -36.42 -21.45
C THR A 24 -13.01 -36.27 -22.79
N ASN A 25 -13.03 -35.04 -23.29
CA ASN A 25 -13.49 -34.74 -24.65
C ASN A 25 -12.37 -34.87 -25.71
N LEU A 26 -11.15 -35.25 -25.31
CA LEU A 26 -10.06 -35.49 -26.24
C LEU A 26 -10.34 -36.77 -27.01
N ALA A 27 -10.40 -36.65 -28.32
CA ALA A 27 -10.58 -37.75 -29.25
C ALA A 27 -9.37 -37.86 -30.20
N PRO A 28 -9.17 -39.00 -30.91
CA PRO A 28 -8.16 -39.09 -31.95
C PRO A 28 -8.25 -37.91 -32.93
N THR A 29 -7.13 -37.22 -33.16
CA THR A 29 -7.07 -35.97 -33.93
C THR A 29 -5.63 -35.67 -34.35
N THR A 30 -5.43 -34.60 -35.12
CA THR A 30 -4.10 -34.13 -35.52
C THR A 30 -3.87 -32.72 -35.02
N ILE A 31 -2.66 -32.46 -34.51
CA ILE A 31 -2.21 -31.13 -34.05
C ILE A 31 -1.07 -30.68 -34.96
N GLY A 32 -1.30 -29.59 -35.69
CA GLY A 32 -0.31 -29.05 -36.61
C GLY A 32 0.99 -28.63 -35.93
N PRO A 33 2.08 -28.39 -36.70
CA PRO A 33 3.34 -27.87 -36.18
C PRO A 33 3.13 -26.58 -35.40
N LEU A 34 3.85 -26.42 -34.28
CA LEU A 34 3.81 -25.23 -33.41
C LEU A 34 2.39 -24.83 -32.98
N SER A 35 1.49 -25.80 -32.87
CA SER A 35 0.08 -25.61 -32.51
C SER A 35 -0.29 -26.34 -31.23
N SER A 36 -1.38 -25.93 -30.60
CA SER A 36 -1.91 -26.55 -29.38
C SER A 36 -3.41 -26.82 -29.52
N GLN A 37 -3.89 -27.81 -28.79
CA GLN A 37 -5.29 -28.10 -28.64
C GLN A 37 -5.63 -28.28 -27.16
N ASN A 38 -6.66 -27.55 -26.70
CA ASN A 38 -7.17 -27.70 -25.34
C ASN A 38 -8.18 -28.83 -25.29
N PHE A 39 -8.22 -29.55 -24.18
CA PHE A 39 -9.24 -30.53 -23.87
C PHE A 39 -9.67 -30.43 -22.42
N ASN A 40 -10.85 -30.93 -22.10
CA ASN A 40 -11.34 -31.00 -20.73
C ASN A 40 -11.04 -32.39 -20.17
N LEU A 41 -10.69 -32.40 -18.89
CA LEU A 41 -10.63 -33.61 -18.07
C LEU A 41 -11.70 -33.48 -16.99
N ASP A 42 -12.69 -34.36 -17.03
CA ASP A 42 -13.81 -34.37 -16.10
C ASP A 42 -13.60 -35.49 -15.07
N TYR A 43 -13.91 -35.21 -13.82
CA TYR A 43 -13.86 -36.16 -12.71
C TYR A 43 -15.24 -36.32 -12.08
N SER A 44 -15.69 -37.57 -11.92
CA SER A 44 -16.94 -37.92 -11.26
C SER A 44 -16.65 -39.01 -10.23
N ALA A 45 -16.57 -38.65 -8.96
CA ALA A 45 -16.18 -39.56 -7.88
C ALA A 45 -17.16 -40.75 -7.75
N SER A 46 -16.65 -41.97 -7.79
CA SER A 46 -17.39 -43.17 -7.41
C SER A 46 -17.13 -43.60 -5.96
N THR A 47 -16.07 -43.07 -5.32
CA THR A 47 -15.66 -43.37 -3.94
C THR A 47 -15.08 -42.13 -3.27
N THR A 48 -15.17 -42.07 -1.93
CA THR A 48 -14.49 -41.08 -1.13
C THR A 48 -12.99 -41.33 -0.98
N GLY A 49 -12.22 -40.27 -0.76
CA GLY A 49 -10.79 -40.29 -0.51
C GLY A 49 -9.96 -40.06 -1.76
N SER A 50 -8.65 -40.21 -1.59
CA SER A 50 -7.70 -39.98 -2.68
C SER A 50 -7.81 -41.06 -3.74
N VAL A 51 -8.03 -40.67 -4.97
CA VAL A 51 -8.11 -41.55 -6.16
C VAL A 51 -7.02 -41.16 -7.15
N SER A 52 -6.59 -42.14 -7.95
CA SER A 52 -5.59 -41.90 -8.99
C SER A 52 -5.94 -42.68 -10.26
N ALA A 53 -5.61 -42.10 -11.37
CA ALA A 53 -5.68 -42.72 -12.68
C ALA A 53 -4.50 -42.25 -13.54
N ILE A 54 -4.32 -42.97 -14.65
CA ILE A 54 -3.34 -42.63 -15.67
C ILE A 54 -4.10 -42.37 -16.97
N LEU A 55 -3.95 -41.17 -17.51
CA LEU A 55 -4.38 -40.85 -18.88
C LEU A 55 -3.21 -41.14 -19.81
N SER A 56 -3.45 -42.02 -20.79
CA SER A 56 -2.50 -42.34 -21.84
C SER A 56 -3.01 -41.84 -23.18
N ILE A 57 -2.20 -41.05 -23.85
CA ILE A 57 -2.46 -40.45 -25.15
C ILE A 57 -1.49 -41.10 -26.15
N GLY A 58 -2.01 -42.05 -26.93
CA GLY A 58 -1.24 -42.68 -28.00
C GLY A 58 -1.08 -41.71 -29.18
N ASN A 59 0.14 -41.62 -29.69
CA ASN A 59 0.48 -40.65 -30.72
C ASN A 59 1.57 -41.24 -31.67
N ASP A 60 2.05 -40.49 -32.62
CA ASP A 60 3.10 -40.88 -33.58
C ASP A 60 4.46 -40.23 -33.29
N ASP A 61 4.69 -39.79 -32.04
CA ASP A 61 5.98 -39.34 -31.55
C ASP A 61 6.79 -40.51 -30.99
N ASP A 62 7.91 -40.83 -31.59
CA ASP A 62 8.67 -42.06 -31.30
C ASP A 62 9.24 -42.12 -29.90
N ASP A 63 9.52 -40.97 -29.24
CA ASP A 63 10.12 -40.92 -27.93
C ASP A 63 9.11 -40.60 -26.78
N GLU A 64 7.87 -40.17 -27.10
CA GLU A 64 6.80 -39.89 -26.13
C GLU A 64 5.49 -40.69 -26.43
N ASN A 65 5.56 -41.89 -26.97
CA ASN A 65 4.36 -42.67 -27.28
C ASN A 65 4.21 -43.91 -26.38
N PRO A 66 3.17 -44.01 -25.54
CA PRO A 66 2.14 -42.98 -25.30
C PRO A 66 2.61 -41.86 -24.39
N TYR A 67 2.12 -40.64 -24.60
CA TYR A 67 2.25 -39.58 -23.61
C TYR A 67 1.36 -39.87 -22.41
N VAL A 68 1.96 -39.87 -21.18
CA VAL A 68 1.30 -40.37 -19.99
C VAL A 68 1.14 -39.24 -18.97
N ILE A 69 -0.07 -39.04 -18.49
CA ILE A 69 -0.41 -38.07 -17.43
C ILE A 69 -0.92 -38.83 -16.21
N ASN A 70 -0.22 -38.70 -15.07
CA ASN A 70 -0.70 -39.19 -13.78
C ASN A 70 -1.72 -38.21 -13.22
N ILE A 71 -2.92 -38.67 -12.93
CA ILE A 71 -4.03 -37.87 -12.43
C ILE A 71 -4.28 -38.28 -10.98
N ASN A 72 -4.39 -37.27 -10.11
CA ASN A 72 -4.81 -37.46 -8.73
C ASN A 72 -6.03 -36.57 -8.47
N ALA A 73 -7.03 -37.14 -7.82
CA ALA A 73 -8.23 -36.41 -7.39
C ALA A 73 -8.65 -36.88 -6.00
N VAL A 74 -9.56 -36.16 -5.37
CA VAL A 74 -10.15 -36.54 -4.09
C VAL A 74 -11.66 -36.65 -4.30
N GLY A 75 -12.20 -37.85 -4.09
CA GLY A 75 -13.64 -38.08 -4.06
C GLY A 75 -14.20 -37.65 -2.72
N THR A 76 -15.19 -36.77 -2.74
CA THR A 76 -15.93 -36.34 -1.55
C THR A 76 -17.38 -36.74 -1.68
N ASP A 77 -17.87 -37.63 -0.82
CA ASP A 77 -19.28 -38.02 -0.85
C ASP A 77 -20.22 -37.02 -0.18
N ASN A 78 -19.67 -36.22 0.77
CA ASN A 78 -20.50 -35.25 1.51
C ASN A 78 -19.65 -34.08 1.97
N VAL A 79 -20.09 -32.88 1.68
CA VAL A 79 -19.74 -31.69 2.46
C VAL A 79 -20.19 -31.91 3.92
N ALA A 80 -19.62 -31.19 4.87
CA ALA A 80 -20.03 -31.26 6.27
C ALA A 80 -21.53 -30.95 6.43
N THR A 81 -22.11 -31.31 7.59
CA THR A 81 -23.51 -30.93 7.85
C THR A 81 -23.65 -29.41 7.86
N GLU A 82 -24.63 -28.89 7.10
CA GLU A 82 -24.88 -27.44 7.04
C GLU A 82 -25.24 -26.89 8.42
N PRO A 83 -24.78 -25.68 8.81
CA PRO A 83 -25.25 -25.00 9.99
C PRO A 83 -26.77 -24.78 10.01
N SER A 84 -27.37 -24.75 11.21
CA SER A 84 -28.83 -24.58 11.31
C SER A 84 -29.29 -23.12 11.22
N SER A 85 -28.41 -22.16 11.50
CA SER A 85 -28.65 -20.73 11.26
C SER A 85 -27.35 -19.98 10.98
N ASN A 86 -27.46 -18.92 10.20
CA ASN A 86 -26.41 -17.91 10.07
C ASN A 86 -26.27 -17.08 11.36
N PRO A 87 -25.17 -16.34 11.52
CA PRO A 87 -24.99 -15.35 12.58
C PRO A 87 -26.11 -14.32 12.61
N SER A 88 -26.25 -13.67 13.75
CA SER A 88 -27.20 -12.58 13.95
C SER A 88 -26.54 -11.36 14.58
N SER A 89 -27.27 -10.23 14.64
CA SER A 89 -26.85 -9.03 15.36
C SER A 89 -25.51 -8.46 14.90
N LEU A 90 -25.23 -8.45 13.58
CA LEU A 90 -24.04 -7.82 13.04
C LEU A 90 -24.01 -6.33 13.39
N SER A 91 -22.94 -5.90 14.05
CA SER A 91 -22.73 -4.53 14.53
C SER A 91 -21.28 -4.09 14.29
N PHE A 92 -21.05 -2.76 14.33
CA PHE A 92 -19.75 -2.16 14.09
C PHE A 92 -19.34 -1.27 15.26
N PRO A 93 -18.80 -1.83 16.36
CA PRO A 93 -18.54 -1.10 17.60
C PRO A 93 -17.41 -0.06 17.46
N ASN A 94 -16.47 -0.26 16.57
CA ASN A 94 -15.36 0.66 16.33
C ASN A 94 -15.30 1.03 14.85
N VAL A 95 -15.62 2.29 14.55
CA VAL A 95 -15.55 2.84 13.21
C VAL A 95 -14.63 4.04 13.24
N LYS A 96 -13.62 4.03 12.40
CA LYS A 96 -12.58 5.06 12.26
C LYS A 96 -12.38 5.38 10.77
N PRO A 97 -11.58 6.39 10.40
CA PRO A 97 -11.34 6.71 8.99
C PRO A 97 -10.73 5.55 8.18
N TYR A 98 -9.80 4.81 8.74
CA TYR A 98 -9.02 3.79 8.03
C TYR A 98 -9.03 2.42 8.71
N THR A 99 -9.89 2.23 9.68
CA THR A 99 -10.12 0.93 10.33
C THR A 99 -11.53 0.82 10.85
N LEU A 100 -12.04 -0.39 10.90
CA LEU A 100 -13.30 -0.70 11.59
C LEU A 100 -13.26 -2.13 12.10
N SER A 101 -14.10 -2.43 13.09
CA SER A 101 -14.35 -3.80 13.52
C SER A 101 -15.83 -4.14 13.39
N GLY A 102 -16.12 -5.39 13.05
CA GLY A 102 -17.46 -5.95 13.08
C GLY A 102 -17.55 -7.07 14.13
N GLU A 103 -18.71 -7.17 14.75
CA GLU A 103 -19.05 -8.21 15.74
C GLU A 103 -20.44 -8.77 15.45
N TYR A 104 -20.63 -10.05 15.72
CA TYR A 104 -21.91 -10.74 15.52
C TYR A 104 -22.09 -11.83 16.57
N GLN A 105 -23.30 -12.35 16.69
CA GLN A 105 -23.61 -13.49 17.55
C GLN A 105 -23.59 -14.78 16.76
N ASP A 106 -23.14 -15.86 17.40
CA ASP A 106 -23.01 -17.18 16.80
C ASP A 106 -24.28 -17.67 16.08
N GLY A 107 -24.08 -18.36 14.99
CA GLY A 107 -25.08 -19.21 14.35
C GLY A 107 -25.25 -20.54 15.10
N VAL A 108 -26.41 -21.17 14.94
CA VAL A 108 -26.70 -22.46 15.59
C VAL A 108 -26.04 -23.61 14.79
N ASN A 109 -25.29 -24.47 15.50
CA ASN A 109 -24.53 -25.59 14.93
C ASN A 109 -23.50 -25.15 13.87
N ALA A 110 -22.94 -23.94 14.01
CA ALA A 110 -21.90 -23.40 13.17
C ALA A 110 -20.51 -23.61 13.80
N GLU A 111 -19.56 -24.14 13.04
CA GLU A 111 -18.16 -24.29 13.47
C GLU A 111 -17.33 -23.06 13.16
N LYS A 112 -17.63 -22.42 12.03
CA LYS A 112 -16.85 -21.31 11.47
C LYS A 112 -17.73 -20.32 10.74
N TYR A 113 -17.12 -19.17 10.43
CA TYR A 113 -17.75 -18.07 9.72
C TYR A 113 -16.84 -17.56 8.60
N LEU A 114 -17.46 -17.17 7.50
CA LEU A 114 -16.85 -16.46 6.39
C LEU A 114 -17.48 -15.07 6.30
N VAL A 115 -16.65 -14.02 6.35
CA VAL A 115 -17.08 -12.63 6.23
C VAL A 115 -16.66 -12.09 4.87
N LEU A 116 -17.63 -11.70 4.07
CA LEU A 116 -17.42 -10.93 2.85
C LEU A 116 -17.55 -9.44 3.13
N TRP A 117 -16.77 -8.63 2.42
CA TRP A 117 -16.90 -7.18 2.41
C TRP A 117 -16.70 -6.59 1.02
N LYS A 118 -17.32 -5.43 0.79
CA LYS A 118 -17.27 -4.71 -0.49
C LYS A 118 -17.45 -3.23 -0.26
N ASN A 119 -16.74 -2.42 -1.03
CA ASN A 119 -16.87 -0.96 -1.03
C ASN A 119 -17.91 -0.51 -2.06
N GLY A 120 -18.75 0.46 -1.71
CA GLY A 120 -19.59 1.23 -2.62
C GLY A 120 -20.92 0.60 -3.01
N SER A 121 -21.09 -0.71 -2.95
CA SER A 121 -22.34 -1.37 -3.35
C SER A 121 -22.64 -2.64 -2.52
N PRO A 122 -23.93 -3.03 -2.37
CA PRO A 122 -24.31 -4.24 -1.70
C PRO A 122 -23.66 -5.50 -2.30
N ILE A 123 -23.40 -6.49 -1.44
CA ILE A 123 -22.85 -7.79 -1.83
C ILE A 123 -23.99 -8.65 -2.38
N THR A 124 -23.86 -9.16 -3.58
CA THR A 124 -24.80 -10.09 -4.22
C THR A 124 -24.30 -11.52 -4.16
N GLU A 125 -23.02 -11.70 -3.95
CA GLU A 125 -22.28 -12.94 -3.96
C GLU A 125 -22.54 -13.79 -2.73
N SER A 126 -22.35 -15.10 -2.90
CA SER A 126 -22.39 -16.12 -1.85
C SER A 126 -21.27 -17.13 -2.05
N PRO A 127 -20.72 -17.73 -0.96
CA PRO A 127 -19.74 -18.79 -1.08
C PRO A 127 -20.36 -20.04 -1.68
N SER A 128 -19.55 -20.90 -2.28
CA SER A 128 -19.97 -22.21 -2.80
C SER A 128 -19.43 -23.33 -1.94
N ASP A 129 -20.23 -24.37 -1.75
CA ASP A 129 -19.83 -25.55 -0.99
C ASP A 129 -18.64 -26.27 -1.63
N ALA A 130 -17.91 -27.03 -0.83
CA ALA A 130 -16.69 -27.72 -1.19
C ALA A 130 -15.54 -26.79 -1.64
N ASN A 131 -15.65 -25.49 -1.42
CA ASN A 131 -14.58 -24.52 -1.69
C ASN A 131 -14.01 -23.95 -0.40
N THR A 132 -12.69 -24.05 -0.25
CA THR A 132 -11.97 -23.47 0.86
C THR A 132 -11.55 -22.03 0.54
N TYR A 133 -12.21 -21.06 1.14
CA TYR A 133 -11.86 -19.66 1.01
C TYR A 133 -10.94 -19.23 2.16
N ARG A 134 -10.10 -18.25 1.88
CA ARG A 134 -9.15 -17.67 2.83
C ARG A 134 -9.26 -16.16 2.82
N ARG A 135 -8.81 -15.52 3.89
CA ARG A 135 -8.69 -14.06 3.94
C ARG A 135 -7.96 -13.55 2.70
N GLY A 136 -8.49 -12.50 2.08
CA GLY A 136 -7.94 -11.91 0.87
C GLY A 136 -8.49 -12.46 -0.45
N ASP A 137 -9.10 -13.65 -0.45
CA ASP A 137 -9.74 -14.21 -1.63
C ASP A 137 -10.94 -13.36 -2.08
N TYR A 138 -11.34 -13.54 -3.33
CA TYR A 138 -12.51 -12.89 -3.90
C TYR A 138 -13.58 -13.91 -4.24
N ILE A 139 -14.83 -13.54 -3.97
CA ILE A 139 -16.04 -14.22 -4.49
C ILE A 139 -16.76 -13.18 -5.34
N GLY A 140 -16.66 -13.32 -6.65
CA GLY A 140 -17.03 -12.24 -7.56
C GLY A 140 -16.17 -10.99 -7.32
N ASP A 141 -16.80 -9.87 -6.97
CA ASP A 141 -16.11 -8.62 -6.61
C ASP A 141 -16.10 -8.32 -5.09
N ALA A 142 -16.67 -9.21 -4.28
CA ALA A 142 -16.60 -9.15 -2.82
C ALA A 142 -15.32 -9.84 -2.30
N LYS A 143 -14.65 -9.22 -1.34
CA LYS A 143 -13.41 -9.73 -0.76
C LYS A 143 -13.68 -10.43 0.57
N VAL A 144 -12.96 -11.51 0.85
CA VAL A 144 -13.01 -12.22 2.13
C VAL A 144 -12.22 -11.43 3.17
N ALA A 145 -12.91 -10.91 4.20
CA ALA A 145 -12.30 -10.20 5.32
C ALA A 145 -11.82 -11.12 6.44
N TYR A 146 -12.54 -12.23 6.63
CA TYR A 146 -12.29 -13.15 7.74
C TYR A 146 -12.80 -14.56 7.43
N VAL A 147 -12.06 -15.54 7.89
CA VAL A 147 -12.48 -16.95 7.95
C VAL A 147 -11.99 -17.51 9.29
N GLY A 148 -12.89 -18.04 10.11
CA GLY A 148 -12.54 -18.61 11.41
C GLY A 148 -13.73 -18.86 12.32
N SER A 149 -13.46 -19.29 13.56
CA SER A 149 -14.47 -19.60 14.57
C SER A 149 -14.80 -18.42 15.51
N GLY A 150 -14.13 -17.28 15.37
CA GLY A 150 -14.40 -16.09 16.18
C GLY A 150 -15.63 -15.33 15.69
N THR A 151 -16.21 -14.52 16.57
CA THR A 151 -17.40 -13.69 16.31
C THR A 151 -17.08 -12.22 16.07
N SER A 152 -15.82 -11.90 15.82
CA SER A 152 -15.37 -10.55 15.48
C SER A 152 -14.37 -10.57 14.33
N PHE A 153 -14.31 -9.47 13.60
CA PHE A 153 -13.38 -9.31 12.47
C PHE A 153 -12.94 -7.87 12.32
N THR A 154 -11.76 -7.69 11.70
CA THR A 154 -11.21 -6.38 11.30
C THR A 154 -10.73 -6.51 9.86
N PRO A 155 -11.45 -5.92 8.89
CA PRO A 155 -11.00 -5.93 7.48
C PRO A 155 -9.78 -5.02 7.31
N ARG A 156 -8.89 -5.38 6.40
CA ARG A 156 -7.74 -4.55 6.01
C ARG A 156 -8.05 -3.75 4.75
N GLY A 157 -7.54 -2.53 4.65
CA GLY A 157 -7.70 -1.69 3.46
C GLY A 157 -8.96 -0.79 3.48
N ILE A 158 -9.46 -0.47 4.66
CA ILE A 158 -10.53 0.53 4.83
C ILE A 158 -10.00 1.92 4.46
N ILE A 159 -10.79 2.69 3.74
CA ILE A 159 -10.52 4.05 3.29
C ILE A 159 -11.56 4.98 3.92
N ALA A 160 -11.15 6.21 4.24
CA ALA A 160 -12.02 7.22 4.85
C ALA A 160 -13.20 7.63 3.94
N ASN A 161 -14.31 7.98 4.55
CA ASN A 161 -15.53 8.45 3.87
C ASN A 161 -16.09 7.48 2.82
N GLN A 162 -15.96 6.17 3.04
CA GLN A 162 -16.48 5.15 2.13
C GLN A 162 -17.57 4.33 2.80
N ASN A 163 -18.54 3.89 2.00
CA ASN A 163 -19.62 3.02 2.47
C ASN A 163 -19.27 1.57 2.20
N TYR A 164 -19.24 0.76 3.25
CA TYR A 164 -18.87 -0.66 3.21
C TYR A 164 -20.07 -1.54 3.51
N TYR A 165 -20.18 -2.62 2.76
CA TYR A 165 -21.21 -3.66 2.90
C TYR A 165 -20.55 -4.95 3.35
N PHE A 166 -21.23 -5.68 4.22
CA PHE A 166 -20.75 -6.93 4.81
C PHE A 166 -21.82 -8.01 4.75
N LYS A 167 -21.38 -9.25 4.51
CA LYS A 167 -22.18 -10.47 4.70
C LYS A 167 -21.39 -11.48 5.52
N VAL A 168 -22.07 -12.13 6.47
CA VAL A 168 -21.46 -13.18 7.29
C VAL A 168 -22.22 -14.47 7.08
N PHE A 169 -21.51 -15.49 6.62
CA PHE A 169 -22.02 -16.83 6.36
C PHE A 169 -21.46 -17.79 7.41
N ALA A 170 -22.32 -18.60 8.03
CA ALA A 170 -21.91 -19.75 8.82
C ALA A 170 -21.55 -20.92 7.90
N PHE A 171 -20.57 -21.72 8.31
CA PHE A 171 -20.23 -22.96 7.62
C PHE A 171 -19.61 -23.99 8.55
N ASN A 172 -19.66 -25.25 8.13
CA ASN A 172 -19.01 -26.39 8.77
C ASN A 172 -18.05 -27.05 7.79
N GLY A 173 -17.11 -27.80 8.30
CA GLY A 173 -16.13 -28.52 7.48
C GLY A 173 -14.85 -27.72 7.20
N SER A 174 -13.95 -28.35 6.41
CA SER A 174 -12.65 -27.79 6.01
C SER A 174 -12.03 -28.62 4.89
N ASN A 175 -11.05 -28.02 4.17
CA ASN A 175 -10.22 -28.73 3.17
C ASN A 175 -11.04 -29.37 2.04
N GLY A 176 -11.99 -28.66 1.48
CA GLY A 176 -12.85 -29.12 0.38
C GLY A 176 -14.14 -29.82 0.84
N PHE A 177 -14.43 -29.81 2.16
CA PHE A 177 -15.68 -30.34 2.72
C PHE A 177 -16.56 -29.26 3.32
N GLU A 178 -16.28 -28.00 3.02
CA GLU A 178 -17.04 -26.85 3.52
C GLU A 178 -18.48 -26.90 3.02
N ASN A 179 -19.43 -26.64 3.93
CA ASN A 179 -20.85 -26.47 3.64
C ASN A 179 -21.31 -25.14 4.22
N TYR A 180 -21.61 -24.20 3.33
CA TYR A 180 -21.98 -22.83 3.67
C TYR A 180 -23.49 -22.66 3.71
N LEU A 181 -24.03 -22.17 4.80
CA LEU A 181 -25.44 -21.78 4.87
C LEU A 181 -25.64 -20.48 4.07
N GLN A 182 -26.05 -20.62 2.81
CA GLN A 182 -26.15 -19.50 1.88
C GLN A 182 -27.40 -18.64 2.10
N GLY A 183 -28.45 -19.22 2.67
CA GLY A 183 -29.74 -18.53 2.91
C GLY A 183 -29.67 -17.60 4.12
N ASN A 184 -30.15 -16.36 3.98
CA ASN A 184 -30.27 -15.38 5.07
C ASN A 184 -28.96 -15.11 5.84
N PRO A 185 -27.85 -14.73 5.19
CA PRO A 185 -26.63 -14.33 5.88
C PRO A 185 -26.88 -13.11 6.76
N ALA A 186 -26.06 -12.92 7.79
CA ALA A 186 -26.09 -11.65 8.50
C ALA A 186 -25.52 -10.54 7.61
N GLU A 187 -26.31 -9.50 7.39
CA GLU A 187 -25.95 -8.38 6.51
C GLU A 187 -25.80 -7.09 7.32
N GLY A 188 -24.85 -6.24 6.92
CA GLY A 188 -24.63 -4.94 7.53
C GLY A 188 -23.96 -3.98 6.57
N GLN A 189 -24.17 -2.68 6.84
CA GLN A 189 -23.47 -1.62 6.15
C GLN A 189 -22.99 -0.57 7.13
N ILE A 190 -21.89 0.10 6.82
CA ILE A 190 -21.31 1.16 7.62
C ILE A 190 -20.50 2.11 6.76
N THR A 191 -20.55 3.39 7.06
CA THR A 191 -19.67 4.39 6.44
C THR A 191 -18.50 4.66 7.38
N SER A 192 -17.26 4.53 6.86
CA SER A 192 -16.06 4.93 7.60
C SER A 192 -16.04 6.44 7.85
N LEU A 193 -15.42 6.85 8.95
CA LEU A 193 -15.33 8.27 9.30
C LEU A 193 -14.42 9.04 8.32
N GLY A 194 -14.56 10.37 8.30
CA GLY A 194 -13.62 11.30 7.67
C GLY A 194 -12.37 11.53 8.52
N SER A 195 -11.44 12.37 8.03
CA SER A 195 -10.26 12.78 8.80
C SER A 195 -10.64 13.35 10.16
N GLN A 196 -9.86 13.04 11.17
CA GLN A 196 -10.07 13.43 12.57
C GLN A 196 -9.24 14.65 12.99
N VAL A 197 -8.61 15.37 12.05
CA VAL A 197 -7.83 16.57 12.37
C VAL A 197 -8.67 17.66 13.06
N GLY A 198 -9.88 17.91 12.57
CA GLY A 198 -10.84 18.85 13.17
C GLY A 198 -10.21 20.14 13.68
N ASN A 199 -10.36 20.39 14.98
CA ASN A 199 -9.80 21.54 15.68
C ASN A 199 -8.50 21.23 16.43
N TYR A 200 -7.79 20.16 16.10
CA TYR A 200 -6.62 19.68 16.85
C TYR A 200 -5.55 20.76 17.00
N TYR A 201 -5.29 21.57 15.96
CA TYR A 201 -4.28 22.63 15.97
C TYR A 201 -4.84 24.02 16.31
N ASN A 202 -6.03 24.10 16.91
CA ASN A 202 -6.59 25.40 17.32
C ASN A 202 -5.65 26.09 18.32
N GLY A 203 -5.27 27.33 18.01
CA GLY A 203 -4.36 28.14 18.81
C GLY A 203 -2.89 28.03 18.40
N ILE A 204 -2.52 27.06 17.55
CA ILE A 204 -1.17 27.00 16.98
C ILE A 204 -1.05 28.00 15.84
N SER A 205 0.00 28.81 15.82
CA SER A 205 0.22 29.83 14.79
C SER A 205 1.67 29.88 14.34
N THR A 206 1.86 29.89 13.03
CA THR A 206 3.17 30.09 12.38
C THR A 206 3.74 31.50 12.57
N SER A 207 2.94 32.45 13.08
CA SER A 207 3.36 33.82 13.41
C SER A 207 3.79 33.98 14.87
N ASN A 208 3.75 32.89 15.67
CA ASN A 208 4.08 32.90 17.10
C ASN A 208 5.47 32.34 17.33
N SER A 209 6.34 33.07 18.04
CA SER A 209 7.67 32.59 18.43
C SER A 209 7.64 31.36 19.36
N ASP A 210 6.50 31.08 19.97
CA ASP A 210 6.30 29.93 20.86
C ASP A 210 5.88 28.66 20.06
N LEU A 211 5.84 28.71 18.71
CA LEU A 211 5.38 27.62 17.84
C LEU A 211 5.96 26.26 18.23
N VAL A 212 7.27 26.17 18.46
CA VAL A 212 7.92 24.89 18.81
C VAL A 212 7.40 24.36 20.13
N SER A 213 7.34 25.21 21.18
CA SER A 213 6.83 24.81 22.50
C SER A 213 5.34 24.50 22.48
N ASP A 214 4.56 25.24 21.71
CA ASP A 214 3.11 25.02 21.53
C ASP A 214 2.86 23.67 20.86
N LEU A 215 3.60 23.36 19.78
CA LEU A 215 3.52 22.06 19.10
C LEU A 215 3.97 20.93 20.04
N THR A 216 5.11 21.07 20.74
CA THR A 216 5.57 20.07 21.71
C THR A 216 4.51 19.80 22.78
N ALA A 217 3.94 20.86 23.37
CA ALA A 217 2.90 20.73 24.40
C ALA A 217 1.62 20.06 23.87
N LEU A 218 1.31 20.24 22.59
CA LEU A 218 0.14 19.65 21.96
C LEU A 218 0.33 18.16 21.66
N ILE A 219 1.50 17.74 21.17
CA ILE A 219 1.71 16.40 20.63
C ILE A 219 2.46 15.45 21.56
N ASN A 220 3.19 15.95 22.58
CA ASN A 220 3.98 15.10 23.45
C ASN A 220 3.15 14.25 24.41
N PRO A 221 2.15 14.75 25.16
CA PRO A 221 1.39 13.84 25.99
C PRO A 221 0.52 12.94 25.08
N HIS A 222 0.96 11.70 24.87
CA HIS A 222 0.27 10.71 24.07
C HIS A 222 0.20 9.36 24.76
N ASN A 223 -0.63 8.46 24.25
CA ASN A 223 -0.74 7.11 24.78
C ASN A 223 0.50 6.29 24.41
N TYR A 224 1.12 5.71 25.42
CA TYR A 224 2.25 4.84 25.22
C TYR A 224 1.84 3.49 24.61
N ILE A 225 2.42 3.16 23.48
CA ILE A 225 2.30 1.86 22.82
C ILE A 225 3.66 1.18 22.87
N THR A 226 3.77 0.04 23.57
CA THR A 226 5.06 -0.62 23.72
C THR A 226 5.66 -1.03 22.38
N TYR A 227 6.98 -1.04 22.27
CA TYR A 227 7.69 -1.46 21.06
C TYR A 227 7.27 -2.84 20.55
N PHE A 228 6.90 -3.77 21.44
CA PHE A 228 6.43 -5.10 21.06
C PHE A 228 5.02 -5.09 20.49
N LEU A 229 4.16 -4.19 20.95
CA LEU A 229 2.78 -4.08 20.45
C LEU A 229 2.70 -3.56 19.02
N TYR A 230 3.76 -2.95 18.48
CA TYR A 230 3.79 -2.57 17.06
C TYR A 230 3.41 -3.73 16.13
N LYS A 231 3.84 -4.97 16.42
CA LYS A 231 3.49 -6.16 15.62
C LYS A 231 1.99 -6.41 15.54
N THR A 232 1.29 -6.30 16.66
CA THR A 232 -0.14 -6.65 16.78
C THR A 232 -1.08 -5.47 16.53
N THR A 233 -0.55 -4.26 16.53
CA THR A 233 -1.31 -3.02 16.26
C THR A 233 -1.07 -2.53 14.84
N LEU A 234 -0.17 -1.58 14.65
CA LEU A 234 0.07 -0.92 13.36
C LEU A 234 0.49 -1.93 12.28
N MET A 235 1.45 -2.82 12.59
CA MET A 235 1.99 -3.76 11.61
C MET A 235 0.92 -4.70 11.06
N SER A 236 0.31 -5.51 11.89
CA SER A 236 -0.63 -6.56 11.45
C SER A 236 -1.97 -6.02 10.97
N GLN A 237 -2.37 -4.83 11.43
CA GLN A 237 -3.67 -4.26 11.10
C GLN A 237 -3.62 -3.25 9.95
N PHE A 238 -2.50 -2.54 9.78
CA PHE A 238 -2.36 -1.48 8.80
C PHE A 238 -1.29 -1.75 7.73
N GLU A 239 -0.04 -2.08 8.13
CA GLU A 239 1.09 -2.23 7.19
C GLU A 239 0.95 -3.50 6.33
N VAL A 240 0.41 -4.58 6.91
CA VAL A 240 0.17 -5.83 6.19
C VAL A 240 -1.03 -5.71 5.27
N LYS A 241 -0.86 -6.12 4.03
CA LYS A 241 -1.90 -6.15 2.99
C LYS A 241 -2.23 -7.60 2.62
N ASP A 242 -3.53 -7.89 2.52
CA ASP A 242 -4.01 -9.22 2.12
C ASP A 242 -3.86 -9.43 0.61
N THR A 243 -3.39 -10.62 0.22
CA THR A 243 -3.44 -11.13 -1.15
C THR A 243 -4.34 -12.36 -1.22
N ILE A 244 -4.47 -12.95 -2.40
CA ILE A 244 -5.24 -14.20 -2.58
C ILE A 244 -4.56 -15.41 -1.92
N ASN A 245 -5.29 -16.51 -1.75
CA ASN A 245 -4.84 -17.78 -1.17
C ASN A 245 -4.35 -17.69 0.28
N GLY A 246 -4.86 -16.72 1.06
CA GLY A 246 -4.50 -16.52 2.46
C GLY A 246 -3.07 -16.00 2.67
N GLN A 247 -2.43 -15.52 1.62
CA GLN A 247 -1.15 -14.84 1.72
C GLN A 247 -1.33 -13.35 1.99
N SER A 248 -0.29 -12.74 2.55
CA SER A 248 -0.21 -11.31 2.79
C SER A 248 1.17 -10.79 2.39
N TYR A 249 1.31 -9.48 2.28
CA TYR A 249 2.62 -8.86 2.07
C TYR A 249 2.79 -7.62 2.95
N VAL A 250 4.04 -7.27 3.19
CA VAL A 250 4.47 -6.02 3.79
C VAL A 250 5.50 -5.35 2.88
N THR A 251 5.46 -4.02 2.82
CA THR A 251 6.40 -3.25 2.01
C THR A 251 7.50 -2.67 2.90
N CYS A 252 8.75 -2.89 2.53
CA CYS A 252 9.90 -2.23 3.15
C CYS A 252 9.84 -0.71 2.87
N CYS A 253 9.89 0.10 3.92
CA CYS A 253 9.80 1.56 3.81
C CYS A 253 10.90 2.14 2.92
N TYR A 254 12.12 1.62 3.03
CA TYR A 254 13.29 2.17 2.34
C TYR A 254 13.50 1.67 0.92
N SER A 255 13.32 0.38 0.69
CA SER A 255 13.67 -0.26 -0.58
C SER A 255 12.47 -0.53 -1.50
N GLY A 256 11.24 -0.42 -1.01
CA GLY A 256 10.05 -0.77 -1.78
C GLY A 256 9.83 -2.28 -1.96
N GLU A 257 10.64 -3.14 -1.33
CA GLU A 257 10.44 -4.59 -1.37
C GLU A 257 9.06 -4.97 -0.81
N ASN A 258 8.31 -5.74 -1.59
CA ASN A 258 7.09 -6.38 -1.13
C ASN A 258 7.40 -7.81 -0.69
N LYS A 259 7.52 -8.03 0.61
CA LYS A 259 7.74 -9.34 1.18
C LYS A 259 6.43 -10.08 1.34
N VAL A 260 6.23 -11.15 0.57
CA VAL A 260 5.05 -12.03 0.68
C VAL A 260 5.30 -13.10 1.74
N PHE A 261 4.29 -13.37 2.55
CA PHE A 261 4.33 -14.37 3.63
C PHE A 261 2.94 -14.97 3.86
N ASN A 262 2.88 -16.05 4.65
CA ASN A 262 1.63 -16.58 5.18
C ASN A 262 1.29 -15.89 6.50
N ASP A 263 0.07 -15.39 6.63
CA ASP A 263 -0.39 -14.77 7.88
C ASP A 263 -0.45 -15.82 9.03
N PRO A 264 -0.03 -15.52 10.27
CA PRO A 264 0.36 -14.19 10.79
C PRO A 264 1.82 -13.83 10.49
N PHE A 265 2.09 -12.52 10.37
CA PHE A 265 3.43 -11.99 10.17
C PHE A 265 4.39 -12.34 11.32
N ASP A 266 5.60 -12.77 10.99
CA ASP A 266 6.71 -12.89 11.92
C ASP A 266 7.96 -12.13 11.43
N TRP A 267 8.61 -11.40 12.35
CA TRP A 267 9.77 -10.56 12.01
C TRP A 267 10.95 -11.37 11.51
N SER A 268 11.30 -12.44 12.25
CA SER A 268 12.48 -13.26 11.97
C SER A 268 12.32 -14.11 10.71
N ASP A 269 11.13 -14.68 10.52
CA ASP A 269 10.84 -15.51 9.35
C ASP A 269 10.85 -14.73 8.04
N ASN A 270 10.69 -13.41 8.13
CA ASN A 270 10.59 -12.51 6.97
C ASN A 270 11.81 -11.61 6.78
N ASP A 271 12.84 -11.71 7.61
CA ASP A 271 14.02 -10.83 7.58
C ASP A 271 13.67 -9.34 7.67
N PHE A 272 12.63 -9.00 8.41
CA PHE A 272 12.19 -7.62 8.63
C PHE A 272 12.44 -7.18 10.07
N SER A 273 12.53 -5.87 10.26
CA SER A 273 12.65 -5.22 11.57
C SER A 273 11.75 -3.99 11.65
N ARG A 274 11.59 -3.50 12.86
CA ARG A 274 11.05 -2.16 13.13
C ARG A 274 12.19 -1.16 12.99
N GLU A 275 12.13 -0.32 11.99
CA GLU A 275 13.14 0.71 11.75
C GLU A 275 12.78 1.99 12.48
N HIS A 276 13.73 2.56 13.21
CA HIS A 276 13.65 3.90 13.76
C HIS A 276 14.18 4.90 12.72
N THR A 277 13.30 5.63 12.05
CA THR A 277 13.72 6.64 11.05
C THR A 277 14.58 7.73 11.68
N TYR A 278 14.16 8.31 12.83
CA TYR A 278 15.06 9.03 13.74
C TYR A 278 15.86 7.97 14.50
N ALA A 279 17.08 7.73 14.08
CA ALA A 279 17.86 6.58 14.54
C ALA A 279 17.96 6.54 16.06
N HIS A 280 17.84 5.36 16.65
CA HIS A 280 17.94 5.19 18.11
C HIS A 280 19.21 5.83 18.70
N SER A 281 20.36 5.67 18.01
CA SER A 281 21.64 6.28 18.43
C SER A 281 21.68 7.81 18.33
N TRP A 282 20.69 8.44 17.69
CA TRP A 282 20.55 9.89 17.65
C TRP A 282 19.71 10.46 18.80
N MET A 283 18.94 9.60 19.47
CA MET A 283 18.10 10.01 20.58
C MET A 283 18.97 10.51 21.74
N PRO A 284 18.71 11.68 22.33
CA PRO A 284 19.49 12.20 23.47
C PRO A 284 19.46 11.28 24.68
N THR A 285 18.50 10.37 24.77
CA THR A 285 18.38 9.34 25.81
C THR A 285 19.18 8.07 25.54
N PHE A 286 19.90 7.99 24.40
CA PHE A 286 20.75 6.85 24.07
C PHE A 286 21.97 6.72 25.03
N PRO A 287 22.39 5.51 25.46
CA PRO A 287 21.80 4.22 25.10
C PRO A 287 20.53 3.92 25.90
N CYS A 288 19.41 3.93 25.22
CA CYS A 288 18.16 3.50 25.76
C CYS A 288 18.08 1.97 25.63
N SER A 289 18.22 1.27 26.74
CA SER A 289 18.15 -0.20 26.77
C SER A 289 16.75 -0.72 27.08
N ASP A 290 15.86 0.18 27.46
CA ASP A 290 14.48 -0.16 27.76
C ASP A 290 13.61 0.06 26.50
N PRO A 291 13.13 -1.04 25.84
CA PRO A 291 12.27 -0.90 24.68
C PRO A 291 10.90 -0.31 25.01
N GLU A 292 10.61 -0.06 26.28
CA GLU A 292 9.37 0.52 26.76
C GLU A 292 9.46 2.04 26.99
N GLN A 293 10.57 2.68 26.66
CA GLN A 293 10.64 4.14 26.67
C GLN A 293 9.76 4.72 25.56
N GLU A 294 9.05 5.79 25.87
CA GLU A 294 8.03 6.39 24.99
C GLU A 294 8.61 6.77 23.63
N GLU A 295 9.73 7.48 23.59
CA GLU A 295 10.42 7.90 22.38
C GLU A 295 10.96 6.74 21.55
N TYR A 296 11.36 5.63 22.21
CA TYR A 296 11.82 4.42 21.54
C TYR A 296 10.67 3.67 20.85
N SER A 297 9.48 3.82 21.38
CA SER A 297 8.29 3.04 20.96
C SER A 297 7.32 3.83 20.07
N ASP A 298 7.62 5.11 19.79
CA ASP A 298 6.73 6.00 19.05
C ASP A 298 6.43 5.50 17.64
N GLN A 299 5.15 5.28 17.37
CA GLN A 299 4.69 4.68 16.12
C GLN A 299 4.89 5.60 14.91
N HIS A 300 5.00 6.92 15.10
CA HIS A 300 5.32 7.85 14.02
C HIS A 300 6.78 7.71 13.54
N ASN A 301 7.66 7.15 14.37
CA ASN A 301 9.06 6.92 14.05
C ASN A 301 9.37 5.50 13.55
N LEU A 302 8.47 4.54 13.78
CA LEU A 302 8.70 3.11 13.49
C LEU A 302 8.11 2.72 12.14
N TYR A 303 8.91 2.09 11.28
CA TYR A 303 8.48 1.59 9.97
C TYR A 303 8.96 0.16 9.74
N PRO A 304 8.24 -0.66 8.94
CA PRO A 304 8.74 -1.97 8.55
C PRO A 304 9.90 -1.83 7.54
N ALA A 305 11.02 -2.45 7.81
CA ALA A 305 12.18 -2.44 6.92
C ALA A 305 12.82 -3.83 6.82
N ASN A 306 13.30 -4.18 5.62
CA ASN A 306 14.13 -5.36 5.42
C ASN A 306 15.41 -5.21 6.26
N LEU A 307 15.64 -6.16 7.18
CA LEU A 307 16.73 -6.05 8.15
C LEU A 307 18.12 -6.10 7.50
N PRO A 308 18.47 -7.14 6.69
CA PRO A 308 19.82 -7.24 6.14
C PRO A 308 20.12 -6.22 5.03
N ASN A 309 19.11 -5.87 4.21
CA ASN A 309 19.37 -5.14 2.96
C ASN A 309 18.93 -3.67 2.96
N ALA A 310 18.21 -3.22 3.99
CA ALA A 310 17.77 -1.84 4.09
C ALA A 310 18.08 -1.25 5.48
N ASN A 311 17.58 -1.85 6.58
CA ASN A 311 17.79 -1.36 7.93
C ASN A 311 19.29 -1.39 8.31
N SER A 312 19.98 -2.54 8.16
CA SER A 312 21.40 -2.65 8.51
C SER A 312 22.31 -1.75 7.66
N PRO A 313 22.13 -1.65 6.33
CA PRO A 313 22.90 -0.69 5.53
C PRO A 313 22.63 0.77 5.85
N ARG A 314 21.38 1.11 6.19
CA ARG A 314 21.03 2.47 6.65
C ARG A 314 21.68 2.78 8.00
N SER A 315 21.60 1.85 8.96
CA SER A 315 22.15 2.01 10.31
C SER A 315 21.76 3.37 10.93
N ASN A 316 22.73 4.27 11.12
CA ASN A 316 22.51 5.65 11.54
C ASN A 316 23.10 6.68 10.55
N LEU A 317 23.22 6.28 9.27
CA LEU A 317 23.66 7.23 8.25
C LEU A 317 22.62 8.36 8.10
N PRO A 318 23.06 9.59 7.83
CA PRO A 318 22.13 10.65 7.48
C PRO A 318 21.39 10.31 6.18
N LEU A 319 20.19 10.85 6.05
CA LEU A 319 19.33 10.68 4.89
C LEU A 319 19.55 11.85 3.93
N ALA A 320 19.97 11.55 2.70
CA ALA A 320 20.17 12.53 1.64
C ALA A 320 20.20 11.89 0.25
N ASP A 321 20.09 12.71 -0.78
CA ASP A 321 20.25 12.29 -2.16
C ASP A 321 21.72 11.91 -2.43
N ILE A 322 21.94 10.81 -3.16
CA ILE A 322 23.27 10.37 -3.59
C ILE A 322 23.57 11.04 -4.93
N THR A 323 24.55 11.93 -4.94
CA THR A 323 25.01 12.65 -6.14
C THR A 323 26.38 12.17 -6.60
N GLY A 324 27.12 11.49 -5.72
CA GLY A 324 28.42 10.90 -5.98
C GLY A 324 28.38 9.39 -6.19
N ASN A 325 29.41 8.70 -5.76
CA ASN A 325 29.56 7.26 -5.94
C ASN A 325 28.60 6.47 -5.04
N THR A 326 27.80 5.59 -5.62
CA THR A 326 26.99 4.61 -4.89
C THR A 326 27.86 3.40 -4.54
N ILE A 327 27.86 3.00 -3.26
CA ILE A 327 28.67 1.87 -2.76
C ILE A 327 27.83 0.65 -2.42
N PHE A 328 26.52 0.82 -2.22
CA PHE A 328 25.58 -0.28 -1.99
C PHE A 328 24.20 0.10 -2.58
N ASN A 329 23.52 -0.88 -3.14
CA ASN A 329 22.17 -0.71 -3.68
C ASN A 329 21.32 -1.94 -3.41
N TYR A 330 20.10 -1.74 -2.98
CA TYR A 330 19.10 -2.80 -2.85
C TYR A 330 17.72 -2.27 -3.26
N LEU A 331 17.24 -2.72 -4.42
CA LEU A 331 16.02 -2.21 -5.06
C LEU A 331 16.09 -0.67 -5.19
N GLU A 332 15.18 0.06 -4.55
CA GLU A 332 15.14 1.52 -4.62
C GLU A 332 15.94 2.21 -3.49
N GLY A 333 16.53 1.47 -2.55
CA GLY A 333 17.33 2.03 -1.46
C GLY A 333 18.83 1.92 -1.72
N SER A 334 19.61 2.93 -1.39
CA SER A 334 21.05 2.99 -1.70
C SER A 334 21.88 3.63 -0.60
N VAL A 335 23.15 3.24 -0.50
CA VAL A 335 24.20 3.92 0.28
C VAL A 335 25.23 4.49 -0.68
N GLY A 336 25.62 5.73 -0.50
CA GLY A 336 26.58 6.41 -1.34
C GLY A 336 27.02 7.76 -0.78
N TYR A 337 27.62 8.57 -1.62
CA TYR A 337 28.13 9.89 -1.21
C TYR A 337 27.29 11.01 -1.83
N ASN A 338 27.02 12.04 -1.03
CA ASN A 338 26.42 13.29 -1.49
C ASN A 338 27.47 14.27 -2.04
N ASP A 339 27.05 15.47 -2.47
CA ASP A 339 27.93 16.52 -3.01
C ASP A 339 29.01 17.00 -2.01
N ASP A 340 28.73 16.90 -0.72
CA ASP A 340 29.68 17.25 0.35
C ASP A 340 30.69 16.13 0.63
N GLY A 341 30.62 15.01 -0.09
CA GLY A 341 31.42 13.81 0.14
C GLY A 341 31.07 13.05 1.42
N GLN A 342 29.89 13.29 1.97
CA GLN A 342 29.37 12.60 3.13
C GLN A 342 28.72 11.28 2.73
N LEU A 343 28.98 10.21 3.49
CA LEU A 343 28.30 8.93 3.31
C LEU A 343 26.87 9.05 3.84
N VAL A 344 25.89 8.78 2.96
CA VAL A 344 24.47 8.94 3.20
C VAL A 344 23.68 7.71 2.77
N TYR A 345 22.45 7.60 3.28
CA TYR A 345 21.46 6.66 2.80
C TYR A 345 20.38 7.40 2.03
N GLU A 346 20.09 6.96 0.82
CA GLU A 346 18.98 7.44 0.01
C GLU A 346 17.87 6.38 -0.02
N PRO A 347 16.69 6.64 0.58
CA PRO A 347 15.53 5.77 0.48
C PRO A 347 14.82 5.93 -0.87
N ARG A 348 13.90 5.03 -1.19
CA ARG A 348 13.02 5.17 -2.35
C ARG A 348 12.34 6.55 -2.36
N ALA A 349 12.06 7.07 -3.56
CA ALA A 349 11.51 8.41 -3.75
C ALA A 349 10.23 8.67 -2.95
N SER A 350 9.30 7.71 -2.95
CA SER A 350 8.01 7.78 -2.23
C SER A 350 8.11 7.62 -0.70
N HIS A 351 9.31 7.62 -0.12
CA HIS A 351 9.54 7.59 1.32
C HIS A 351 10.40 8.76 1.81
N LYS A 352 10.90 9.59 0.91
CA LYS A 352 11.76 10.73 1.27
C LYS A 352 11.02 11.73 2.17
N GLY A 353 9.82 12.14 1.75
CA GLY A 353 8.96 13.01 2.53
C GLY A 353 8.52 12.39 3.85
N ASN A 354 8.11 11.12 3.84
CA ASN A 354 7.71 10.39 5.04
C ASN A 354 8.85 10.35 6.08
N ALA A 355 10.08 10.06 5.63
CA ALA A 355 11.25 10.04 6.49
C ALA A 355 11.56 11.44 7.05
N ALA A 356 11.50 12.49 6.23
CA ALA A 356 11.68 13.85 6.66
C ALA A 356 10.68 14.24 7.75
N ARG A 357 9.38 13.95 7.53
CA ARG A 357 8.31 14.24 8.50
C ARG A 357 8.43 13.44 9.79
N ALA A 358 8.96 12.21 9.72
CA ALA A 358 9.25 11.43 10.93
C ALA A 358 10.38 12.04 11.75
N LEU A 359 11.47 12.51 11.12
CA LEU A 359 12.57 13.18 11.82
C LEU A 359 12.09 14.49 12.45
N MET A 360 11.39 15.33 11.69
CA MET A 360 10.84 16.60 12.17
C MET A 360 9.88 16.39 13.36
N TYR A 361 9.04 15.38 13.28
CA TYR A 361 8.11 15.01 14.34
C TYR A 361 8.84 14.62 15.62
N MET A 362 9.81 13.70 15.55
CA MET A 362 10.57 13.25 16.74
C MET A 362 11.29 14.42 17.41
N SER A 363 11.93 15.28 16.61
CA SER A 363 12.57 16.48 17.12
C SER A 363 11.58 17.40 17.85
N THR A 364 10.38 17.58 17.29
CA THR A 364 9.36 18.47 17.88
C THR A 364 8.67 17.84 19.09
N CYS A 365 8.29 16.57 18.99
CA CYS A 365 7.52 15.87 20.02
C CYS A 365 8.26 15.79 21.36
N TYR A 366 9.55 15.52 21.30
CA TYR A 366 10.35 15.26 22.51
C TYR A 366 11.25 16.42 22.93
N ASN A 367 11.22 17.56 22.20
CA ASN A 367 12.06 18.70 22.54
C ASN A 367 11.79 19.24 23.94
N GLY A 368 12.85 19.46 24.71
CA GLY A 368 12.77 19.99 26.08
C GLY A 368 12.36 18.97 27.13
N ILE A 369 11.97 17.76 26.77
CA ILE A 369 11.62 16.69 27.70
C ILE A 369 12.87 16.29 28.48
N GLY A 370 12.77 16.31 29.81
CA GLY A 370 13.93 16.09 30.69
C GLY A 370 15.05 17.14 30.56
N GLY A 371 14.78 18.29 29.95
CA GLY A 371 15.75 19.33 29.67
C GLY A 371 16.67 19.03 28.48
N LEU A 372 16.33 18.04 27.64
CA LEU A 372 17.14 17.62 26.51
C LEU A 372 16.71 18.35 25.22
N ASN A 373 17.70 18.73 24.40
CA ASN A 373 17.43 19.20 23.03
C ASN A 373 17.33 18.00 22.10
N TRP A 374 16.24 17.92 21.36
CA TRP A 374 15.95 16.85 20.41
C TRP A 374 16.17 17.28 18.95
N GLY A 375 16.98 18.30 18.71
CA GLY A 375 17.36 18.70 17.36
C GLY A 375 17.95 17.53 16.57
N ILE A 376 17.80 17.57 15.25
CA ILE A 376 18.44 16.59 14.36
C ILE A 376 19.96 16.66 14.50
N PRO A 377 20.69 15.55 14.29
CA PRO A 377 22.15 15.58 14.33
C PRO A 377 22.74 16.54 13.29
N SER A 378 23.89 17.15 13.63
CA SER A 378 24.54 18.13 12.75
C SER A 378 24.99 17.60 11.39
N ASN A 379 25.07 16.27 11.25
CA ASN A 379 25.37 15.60 9.98
C ASN A 379 24.11 15.28 9.14
N GLN A 380 22.91 15.54 9.66
CA GLN A 380 21.66 15.46 8.90
C GLN A 380 21.26 16.86 8.44
N SER A 381 21.25 17.11 7.13
CA SER A 381 20.84 18.41 6.58
C SER A 381 19.33 18.64 6.79
N GLN A 382 18.98 19.75 7.46
CA GLN A 382 17.58 20.16 7.59
C GLN A 382 17.01 20.72 6.28
N GLU A 383 17.86 21.26 5.40
CA GLU A 383 17.48 21.75 4.09
C GLU A 383 17.08 20.58 3.18
N THR A 384 17.84 19.47 3.23
CA THR A 384 17.46 18.23 2.54
C THR A 384 16.12 17.71 3.02
N LEU A 385 15.88 17.71 4.35
CA LEU A 385 14.59 17.26 4.91
C LEU A 385 13.45 18.17 4.45
N ARG A 386 13.61 19.50 4.45
CA ARG A 386 12.58 20.42 3.93
C ARG A 386 12.34 20.20 2.44
N THR A 387 13.40 20.06 1.65
CA THR A 387 13.27 19.77 0.20
C THR A 387 12.48 18.49 -0.04
N TRP A 388 12.78 17.42 0.67
CA TRP A 388 12.04 16.16 0.55
C TRP A 388 10.59 16.30 1.03
N HIS A 389 10.39 16.99 2.13
CA HIS A 389 9.07 17.24 2.71
C HIS A 389 8.10 17.92 1.74
N PHE A 390 8.58 18.90 0.97
CA PHE A 390 7.75 19.63 0.00
C PHE A 390 7.69 18.95 -1.38
N ASN A 391 8.71 18.17 -1.77
CA ASN A 391 8.71 17.47 -3.06
C ASN A 391 7.95 16.13 -3.00
N ASP A 392 7.87 15.52 -1.82
CA ASP A 392 7.13 14.29 -1.55
C ASP A 392 6.10 14.58 -0.43
N VAL A 393 5.02 15.30 -0.82
CA VAL A 393 3.95 15.69 0.10
C VAL A 393 3.19 14.47 0.63
N PRO A 394 2.48 14.55 1.77
CA PRO A 394 1.76 13.43 2.35
C PRO A 394 0.81 12.78 1.34
N ASP A 395 1.07 11.53 1.01
CA ASP A 395 0.23 10.72 0.14
C ASP A 395 -0.91 10.03 0.91
N ASN A 396 -1.78 9.32 0.18
CA ASN A 396 -2.92 8.63 0.80
C ASN A 396 -2.49 7.54 1.79
N TYR A 397 -1.33 6.90 1.59
CA TYR A 397 -0.81 5.91 2.53
C TYR A 397 -0.34 6.57 3.82
N GLU A 398 0.43 7.65 3.72
CA GLU A 398 0.95 8.36 4.88
C GLU A 398 -0.19 9.01 5.70
N ILE A 399 -1.17 9.64 5.04
CA ILE A 399 -2.36 10.19 5.68
C ILE A 399 -3.13 9.09 6.42
N ALA A 400 -3.35 7.95 5.78
CA ALA A 400 -4.05 6.82 6.38
C ALA A 400 -3.29 6.25 7.59
N ARG A 401 -1.97 6.11 7.46
CA ARG A 401 -1.09 5.67 8.54
C ARG A 401 -1.12 6.62 9.73
N HIS A 402 -1.02 7.89 9.47
CA HIS A 402 -1.09 8.96 10.45
C HIS A 402 -2.42 8.95 11.24
N GLU A 403 -3.56 8.85 10.54
CA GLU A 403 -4.88 8.73 11.18
C GLU A 403 -5.01 7.43 12.00
N TYR A 404 -4.40 6.34 11.53
CA TYR A 404 -4.36 5.09 12.27
C TYR A 404 -3.55 5.23 13.57
N ILE A 405 -2.37 5.85 13.50
CA ILE A 405 -1.51 6.12 14.68
C ILE A 405 -2.23 7.06 15.65
N TYR A 406 -2.91 8.10 15.17
CA TYR A 406 -3.72 8.97 16.01
C TYR A 406 -4.75 8.19 16.85
N ASN A 407 -5.38 7.17 16.26
CA ASN A 407 -6.31 6.32 17.01
C ASN A 407 -5.63 5.42 18.06
N LEU A 408 -4.33 5.15 17.93
CA LEU A 408 -3.54 4.38 18.91
C LEU A 408 -2.93 5.28 19.98
N GLN A 409 -2.19 6.31 19.57
CA GLN A 409 -1.40 7.17 20.45
C GLN A 409 -2.15 8.42 20.93
N GLY A 410 -3.16 8.88 20.20
CA GLY A 410 -3.93 10.09 20.54
C GLY A 410 -3.26 11.39 20.13
N ASN A 411 -2.08 11.33 19.50
CA ASN A 411 -1.36 12.49 18.98
C ASN A 411 -1.21 12.43 17.45
N ARG A 412 -0.90 13.57 16.85
CA ARG A 412 -0.77 13.75 15.41
C ARG A 412 0.63 14.25 15.05
N ASN A 413 1.11 13.87 13.86
CA ASN A 413 2.32 14.46 13.29
C ASN A 413 1.94 15.78 12.60
N PRO A 414 2.37 16.95 13.12
CA PRO A 414 1.97 18.24 12.58
C PRO A 414 2.46 18.48 11.16
N PHE A 415 3.54 17.85 10.75
CA PHE A 415 4.13 18.01 9.42
C PHE A 415 3.38 17.19 8.32
N ILE A 416 2.46 16.33 8.71
CA ILE A 416 1.52 15.66 7.80
C ILE A 416 0.25 16.50 7.63
N ASP A 417 -0.28 17.06 8.73
CA ASP A 417 -1.52 17.82 8.72
C ASP A 417 -1.36 19.26 8.22
N SER A 418 -0.20 19.86 8.46
CA SER A 418 0.12 21.26 8.13
C SER A 418 1.60 21.37 7.72
N ILE A 419 1.85 21.14 6.45
CA ILE A 419 3.22 21.08 5.90
C ILE A 419 4.01 22.37 6.15
N ASP A 420 3.36 23.51 6.23
CA ASP A 420 4.01 24.82 6.40
C ASP A 420 4.75 24.98 7.74
N PHE A 421 4.41 24.21 8.78
CA PHE A 421 5.11 24.30 10.07
C PHE A 421 6.62 24.09 9.94
N ALA A 422 7.06 23.26 8.97
CA ALA A 422 8.46 23.00 8.70
C ALA A 422 9.26 24.26 8.29
N CYS A 423 8.58 25.31 7.83
CA CYS A 423 9.19 26.57 7.41
C CYS A 423 9.54 27.53 8.56
N PHE A 424 9.08 27.22 9.76
CA PHE A 424 9.20 28.11 10.91
C PHE A 424 9.99 27.49 12.08
N ILE A 425 10.67 26.35 11.86
CA ILE A 425 11.41 25.62 12.88
C ILE A 425 12.84 25.37 12.41
N ASP A 426 13.82 25.90 13.15
CA ASP A 426 15.21 25.45 13.06
C ASP A 426 15.34 24.10 13.77
N PHE A 427 15.45 23.01 13.02
CA PHE A 427 15.52 21.66 13.56
C PHE A 427 16.87 21.29 14.20
N TYR A 428 17.90 22.11 14.09
CA TYR A 428 19.13 21.91 14.86
C TYR A 428 19.02 22.47 16.28
N GLN A 429 18.44 23.66 16.39
CA GLN A 429 18.34 24.37 17.69
C GLN A 429 16.99 24.14 18.37
N MET A 430 16.00 23.63 17.62
CA MET A 430 14.60 23.52 18.05
C MET A 430 14.03 24.87 18.50
N THR A 431 14.26 25.89 17.70
CA THR A 431 13.79 27.25 17.92
C THR A 431 12.93 27.74 16.76
N TYR A 432 12.04 28.67 17.07
CA TYR A 432 11.28 29.38 16.02
C TYR A 432 12.24 30.25 15.18
N ASP A 433 12.04 30.20 13.88
CA ASP A 433 12.67 31.07 12.91
C ASP A 433 11.65 31.54 11.87
N THR A 434 11.90 32.66 11.24
CA THR A 434 11.01 33.22 10.23
C THR A 434 11.55 32.90 8.84
N ASP A 435 10.67 32.30 8.01
CA ASP A 435 10.89 32.12 6.58
C ASP A 435 12.13 31.31 6.18
N LEU A 436 12.29 30.13 6.81
CA LEU A 436 13.31 29.16 6.41
C LEU A 436 13.01 28.49 5.03
N CYS A 437 11.80 28.70 4.51
CA CYS A 437 11.36 28.19 3.20
C CYS A 437 11.30 29.27 2.12
N GLY A 438 11.92 30.42 2.33
CA GLY A 438 11.84 31.60 1.46
C GLY A 438 12.02 31.39 -0.05
N ASN A 439 12.46 30.18 -0.44
CA ASN A 439 12.46 29.72 -1.84
C ASN A 439 11.58 28.48 -2.08
N ILE A 440 11.07 27.82 -1.04
CA ILE A 440 10.32 26.55 -1.13
C ILE A 440 8.80 26.81 -1.12
N GLY A 441 8.30 27.68 -0.24
CA GLY A 441 6.90 28.13 -0.23
C GLY A 441 6.47 28.96 -1.45
N LEU A 442 7.44 29.37 -2.28
CA LEU A 442 7.20 30.01 -3.57
C LEU A 442 6.54 29.07 -4.59
N LEU A 443 6.73 27.75 -4.51
CA LEU A 443 6.12 26.80 -5.46
C LEU A 443 4.62 26.66 -5.22
N GLU A 444 4.14 26.54 -3.98
CA GLU A 444 2.70 26.49 -3.68
C GLU A 444 2.01 27.83 -3.98
N GLN A 445 2.65 28.95 -3.63
CA GLN A 445 2.16 30.27 -4.00
C GLN A 445 2.19 30.48 -5.53
N MET A 446 3.18 29.91 -6.22
CA MET A 446 3.24 29.90 -7.67
C MET A 446 2.16 29.00 -8.27
N GLU A 447 1.90 27.81 -7.73
CA GLU A 447 0.83 26.92 -8.19
C GLU A 447 -0.55 27.53 -7.97
N SER A 448 -0.80 28.19 -6.84
CA SER A 448 -2.05 28.91 -6.57
C SER A 448 -2.25 30.11 -7.49
N ASN A 449 -1.18 30.74 -7.94
CA ASN A 449 -1.18 31.87 -8.89
C ASN A 449 -1.05 31.44 -10.35
N PHE A 450 -0.82 30.16 -10.63
CA PHE A 450 -0.70 29.58 -11.96
C PHE A 450 -2.04 29.08 -12.49
N SER A 451 -2.54 29.71 -13.50
CA SER A 451 -3.80 29.36 -14.16
C SER A 451 -3.57 28.99 -15.63
N VAL A 452 -4.30 27.99 -16.08
CA VAL A 452 -4.31 27.55 -17.49
C VAL A 452 -5.75 27.43 -17.94
N PHE A 453 -6.10 28.11 -19.02
CA PHE A 453 -7.46 28.16 -19.53
C PHE A 453 -7.50 28.42 -21.06
N PRO A 454 -8.58 28.01 -21.77
CA PRO A 454 -9.64 27.12 -21.29
C PRO A 454 -9.14 25.66 -21.15
N ILE A 455 -9.73 24.90 -20.24
CA ILE A 455 -9.56 23.44 -20.16
C ILE A 455 -10.96 22.83 -20.06
N PRO A 456 -11.37 21.96 -20.99
CA PRO A 456 -10.65 21.51 -22.21
C PRO A 456 -10.42 22.62 -23.25
N ALA A 457 -9.33 22.48 -24.01
CA ALA A 457 -8.93 23.42 -25.06
C ALA A 457 -9.23 22.85 -26.46
N LYS A 458 -9.46 23.73 -27.44
CA LYS A 458 -9.62 23.35 -28.85
C LYS A 458 -8.43 23.79 -29.70
N ASN A 459 -8.24 25.11 -29.80
CA ASN A 459 -7.26 25.71 -30.72
C ASN A 459 -6.09 26.35 -29.97
N GLU A 460 -6.32 26.82 -28.75
CA GLU A 460 -5.34 27.55 -27.95
C GLU A 460 -5.61 27.39 -26.46
N ILE A 461 -4.53 27.47 -25.68
CA ILE A 461 -4.56 27.61 -24.22
C ILE A 461 -3.72 28.80 -23.81
N TYR A 462 -4.15 29.46 -22.75
CA TYR A 462 -3.37 30.52 -22.10
C TYR A 462 -2.82 29.97 -20.79
N ALA A 463 -1.54 30.15 -20.58
CA ALA A 463 -0.88 29.91 -19.30
C ALA A 463 -0.54 31.26 -18.69
N GLN A 464 -1.03 31.53 -17.49
CA GLN A 464 -0.86 32.79 -16.77
C GLN A 464 -0.32 32.53 -15.37
N ILE A 465 0.65 33.34 -14.95
CA ILE A 465 1.14 33.33 -13.58
C ILE A 465 1.13 34.76 -13.02
N ASN A 466 0.48 34.95 -11.88
CA ASN A 466 0.41 36.26 -11.24
C ASN A 466 1.72 36.59 -10.52
N GLY A 467 2.30 37.75 -10.83
CA GLY A 467 3.51 38.27 -10.16
C GLY A 467 4.84 37.72 -10.67
N LEU A 468 4.83 36.82 -11.69
CA LEU A 468 6.05 36.27 -12.30
C LEU A 468 5.93 36.25 -13.82
N ASN A 469 7.07 36.08 -14.51
CA ASN A 469 7.13 35.90 -15.94
C ASN A 469 7.48 34.45 -16.32
N ILE A 470 6.83 33.93 -17.34
CA ILE A 470 7.13 32.65 -17.97
C ILE A 470 8.34 32.82 -18.87
N LYS A 471 9.40 32.10 -18.62
CA LYS A 471 10.69 32.14 -19.35
C LYS A 471 10.75 31.11 -20.48
N SER A 472 10.10 29.97 -20.28
CA SER A 472 9.93 28.94 -21.29
C SER A 472 8.73 28.07 -20.95
N TYR A 473 8.22 27.34 -21.95
CA TYR A 473 7.21 26.32 -21.73
C TYR A 473 7.34 25.17 -22.70
N SER A 474 6.86 24.01 -22.27
CA SER A 474 6.77 22.83 -23.12
C SER A 474 5.44 22.09 -22.90
N LEU A 475 4.95 21.43 -23.95
CA LEU A 475 3.76 20.60 -23.89
C LEU A 475 4.13 19.17 -24.29
N THR A 476 3.89 18.23 -23.39
CA THR A 476 4.29 16.81 -23.52
C THR A 476 3.03 15.92 -23.50
N ASN A 477 2.99 14.90 -24.37
CA ASN A 477 1.88 13.94 -24.39
C ASN A 477 2.07 12.84 -23.31
N SER A 478 1.05 12.00 -23.16
CA SER A 478 1.05 10.89 -22.18
C SER A 478 2.13 9.83 -22.39
N SER A 479 2.80 9.80 -23.54
CA SER A 479 3.93 8.92 -23.82
C SER A 479 5.30 9.56 -23.53
N GLY A 480 5.33 10.78 -22.97
CA GLY A 480 6.55 11.51 -22.65
C GLY A 480 7.18 12.26 -23.83
N GLN A 481 6.50 12.33 -24.98
CA GLN A 481 7.00 13.05 -26.15
C GLN A 481 6.64 14.53 -26.04
N THR A 482 7.63 15.42 -26.12
CA THR A 482 7.43 16.87 -26.18
C THR A 482 7.03 17.27 -27.59
N LEU A 483 5.87 17.90 -27.73
CA LEU A 483 5.29 18.33 -29.01
C LEU A 483 5.45 19.83 -29.25
N ILE A 484 5.47 20.62 -28.18
CA ILE A 484 5.74 22.06 -28.23
C ILE A 484 6.85 22.35 -27.22
N ASN A 485 7.83 23.10 -27.64
CA ASN A 485 8.89 23.60 -26.75
C ASN A 485 9.27 25.01 -27.19
N VAL A 486 9.06 25.97 -26.31
CA VAL A 486 9.34 27.39 -26.57
C VAL A 486 10.24 27.90 -25.45
N THR A 487 11.36 28.47 -25.85
CA THR A 487 12.36 29.08 -24.95
C THR A 487 12.43 30.58 -25.19
N ASN A 488 12.97 31.31 -24.20
CA ASN A 488 13.15 32.77 -24.28
C ASN A 488 11.85 33.58 -24.39
N THR A 489 10.81 33.17 -23.67
CA THR A 489 9.68 34.05 -23.37
C THR A 489 10.03 34.93 -22.16
N ASP A 490 9.33 35.99 -21.94
CA ASP A 490 9.42 36.83 -20.73
C ASP A 490 8.11 37.60 -20.55
N ALA A 491 7.05 36.83 -20.24
CA ALA A 491 5.71 37.39 -20.14
C ALA A 491 4.91 36.71 -19.02
N PRO A 492 4.03 37.46 -18.31
CA PRO A 492 3.17 36.90 -17.29
C PRO A 492 2.06 35.98 -17.83
N VAL A 493 1.77 36.11 -19.15
CA VAL A 493 0.80 35.29 -19.87
C VAL A 493 1.40 34.86 -21.20
N VAL A 494 1.28 33.57 -21.52
CA VAL A 494 1.67 33.02 -22.84
C VAL A 494 0.46 32.32 -23.47
N MET A 495 0.33 32.50 -24.78
CA MET A 495 -0.65 31.76 -25.59
C MET A 495 0.05 30.61 -26.28
N ILE A 496 -0.52 29.43 -26.20
CA ILE A 496 -0.01 28.17 -26.75
C ILE A 496 -1.01 27.67 -27.78
N ASN A 497 -0.61 27.60 -29.03
CA ASN A 497 -1.47 27.08 -30.10
C ASN A 497 -1.54 25.57 -30.04
N THR A 498 -2.75 25.03 -29.89
CA THR A 498 -3.03 23.60 -29.78
C THR A 498 -3.75 23.04 -30.99
N SER A 499 -4.05 23.84 -32.02
CA SER A 499 -4.86 23.46 -33.18
C SER A 499 -4.30 22.29 -34.01
N ALA A 500 -3.00 22.01 -33.91
CA ALA A 500 -2.33 20.90 -34.59
C ALA A 500 -2.22 19.64 -33.72
N LEU A 501 -2.73 19.66 -32.50
CA LEU A 501 -2.63 18.54 -31.55
C LEU A 501 -3.89 17.68 -31.59
N SER A 502 -3.72 16.38 -31.40
CA SER A 502 -4.83 15.44 -31.30
C SER A 502 -5.56 15.61 -29.98
N SER A 503 -6.87 15.29 -29.95
CA SER A 503 -7.62 15.22 -28.71
C SER A 503 -6.96 14.25 -27.72
N GLY A 504 -6.77 14.68 -26.46
CA GLY A 504 -6.09 13.90 -25.46
C GLY A 504 -5.64 14.70 -24.25
N THR A 505 -4.90 14.02 -23.36
CA THR A 505 -4.32 14.62 -22.16
C THR A 505 -2.84 14.91 -22.37
N TYR A 506 -2.42 16.08 -21.95
CA TYR A 506 -1.05 16.60 -22.07
C TYR A 506 -0.58 17.15 -20.73
N ILE A 507 0.72 17.28 -20.54
CA ILE A 507 1.34 18.00 -19.43
C ILE A 507 1.97 19.26 -19.98
N LEU A 508 1.53 20.41 -19.51
CA LEU A 508 2.15 21.70 -19.74
C LEU A 508 3.15 21.97 -18.63
N THR A 509 4.42 22.07 -18.98
CA THR A 509 5.53 22.48 -18.11
C THR A 509 5.90 23.91 -18.41
N VAL A 510 5.97 24.75 -17.38
CA VAL A 510 6.30 26.18 -17.48
C VAL A 510 7.51 26.47 -16.58
N LEU A 511 8.54 27.10 -17.12
CA LEU A 511 9.70 27.58 -16.37
C LEU A 511 9.57 29.08 -16.11
N THR A 512 9.83 29.47 -14.87
CA THR A 512 9.93 30.87 -14.44
C THR A 512 11.30 31.14 -13.84
N ASP A 513 11.57 32.37 -13.41
CA ASP A 513 12.79 32.74 -12.65
C ASP A 513 12.76 32.23 -11.19
N LYS A 514 11.67 31.60 -10.76
CA LYS A 514 11.50 31.06 -9.39
C LYS A 514 11.33 29.55 -9.34
N GLY A 515 11.16 28.86 -10.47
CA GLY A 515 11.02 27.41 -10.55
C GLY A 515 10.18 26.93 -11.71
N VAL A 516 9.92 25.63 -11.73
CA VAL A 516 9.16 24.91 -12.76
C VAL A 516 7.77 24.58 -12.21
N LEU A 517 6.74 24.76 -13.05
CA LEU A 517 5.36 24.41 -12.76
C LEU A 517 4.80 23.49 -13.82
N ASP A 518 4.07 22.47 -13.40
CA ASP A 518 3.39 21.51 -14.27
C ASP A 518 1.87 21.62 -14.13
N LYS A 519 1.16 21.52 -15.26
CA LYS A 519 -0.30 21.49 -15.27
C LYS A 519 -0.81 20.47 -16.28
N LYS A 520 -1.69 19.59 -15.81
CA LYS A 520 -2.42 18.68 -16.69
C LYS A 520 -3.47 19.44 -17.48
N VAL A 521 -3.46 19.33 -18.81
CA VAL A 521 -4.41 19.99 -19.72
C VAL A 521 -5.05 18.95 -20.64
N SER A 522 -6.33 19.16 -20.99
CA SER A 522 -7.04 18.33 -21.96
C SER A 522 -7.32 19.14 -23.22
N ILE A 523 -7.14 18.53 -24.37
CA ILE A 523 -7.40 19.08 -25.72
C ILE A 523 -8.51 18.26 -26.37
N GLU A 524 -9.52 18.95 -26.93
CA GLU A 524 -10.66 18.37 -27.67
C GLU A 524 -10.58 18.56 -29.18
#